data_86727ef8d2b740da2d9faab2b9b352b7
#
_entry.id   86727ef8d2b740da2d9faab2b9b352b7
#
_cell.length_a   1.000
_cell.length_b   1.000
_cell.length_c   1.000
_cell.angle_alpha   90.00
_cell.angle_beta   90.00
_cell.angle_gamma   90.00
#
_symmetry.space_group_name_H-M   'P 1'
#
loop_
_entity.id
_entity.type
_entity.pdbx_description
1 polymer ?
#
loop_
_entity_poly.entity_id
_entity_poly.type
_entity_poly.pdbx_seq_one_letter_code
_entity_poly.pdbx_strand_id
1 'polypeptide(L)'
;MNRRDFFLRTSAAAGALALNPFPHHLFAGTVKKYATDRIKLGPMGVPLSRLAMGTGTNGSGGSSNQTKKLGLAGVADLFRSGFDQGVTFWDSADQYGTHPHLKEALKGVAREKVTIMTKTSASTEKEMRAELDRYRREIGTDYIDIVLLHCMLDADWPERKKGAMNVLSEAREKGVIKTHGTSCHTLDALKTAARTPWVQVDLARINPAGVAMDADPKTVISVLRQMKAAGKGVMGMKIFGAGKLRDKTEECLQFALALDCVDCFTIGAESRAELADVVKKIPAASVRG
;
A
#
# COMPACT_ATOMS: atom_id res chain seq x y z
N MET A 1 20.43 -23.10 47.81
CA MET A 1 20.07 -22.07 46.82
C MET A 1 19.35 -20.95 47.55
N ASN A 2 19.97 -19.78 47.66
CA ASN A 2 19.56 -18.71 48.59
C ASN A 2 18.50 -17.87 47.89
N ARG A 3 17.49 -17.35 48.64
CA ARG A 3 16.39 -16.52 48.10
C ARG A 3 16.86 -15.28 47.32
N ARG A 4 18.07 -14.77 47.60
CA ARG A 4 18.69 -13.66 46.89
C ARG A 4 19.08 -14.00 45.44
N ASP A 5 19.50 -15.23 45.13
CA ASP A 5 19.91 -15.62 43.78
C ASP A 5 18.73 -15.86 42.83
N PHE A 6 17.56 -16.18 43.41
CA PHE A 6 16.33 -16.34 42.62
C PHE A 6 15.82 -14.99 42.12
N PHE A 7 15.87 -13.95 42.95
CA PHE A 7 15.41 -12.59 42.56
C PHE A 7 16.36 -11.89 41.57
N LEU A 8 17.67 -12.15 41.64
CA LEU A 8 18.62 -11.58 40.67
C LEU A 8 18.52 -12.21 39.27
N ARG A 9 18.13 -13.47 39.16
CA ARG A 9 17.95 -14.17 37.88
C ARG A 9 16.61 -13.84 37.22
N THR A 10 15.56 -13.56 37.99
CA THR A 10 14.25 -13.15 37.45
C THR A 10 14.21 -11.67 37.04
N SER A 11 15.02 -10.79 37.68
CA SER A 11 15.08 -9.37 37.31
C SER A 11 15.82 -9.13 35.98
N ALA A 12 16.79 -9.97 35.61
CA ALA A 12 17.49 -9.87 34.34
C ALA A 12 16.64 -10.33 33.13
N ALA A 13 15.71 -11.27 33.36
CA ALA A 13 14.79 -11.75 32.32
C ALA A 13 13.62 -10.77 32.07
N ALA A 14 13.18 -10.03 33.11
CA ALA A 14 12.09 -9.07 32.98
C ALA A 14 12.52 -7.76 32.29
N GLY A 15 13.81 -7.36 32.42
CA GLY A 15 14.34 -6.13 31.80
C GLY A 15 14.55 -6.27 30.28
N ALA A 16 14.77 -7.46 29.75
CA ALA A 16 14.96 -7.70 28.33
C ALA A 16 13.63 -7.76 27.54
N LEU A 17 12.50 -8.05 28.20
CA LEU A 17 11.17 -8.11 27.59
C LEU A 17 10.50 -6.72 27.45
N ALA A 18 10.97 -5.71 28.18
CA ALA A 18 10.40 -4.35 28.16
C ALA A 18 10.93 -3.47 27.01
N LEU A 19 12.02 -3.85 26.35
CA LEU A 19 12.68 -3.04 25.30
C LEU A 19 12.32 -3.45 23.86
N ASN A 20 11.56 -4.53 23.69
CA ASN A 20 11.15 -4.95 22.33
C ASN A 20 9.72 -5.54 22.35
N PRO A 21 8.66 -4.69 22.27
CA PRO A 21 7.27 -5.14 22.41
C PRO A 21 6.77 -6.07 21.30
N PHE A 22 7.58 -6.27 20.25
CA PHE A 22 7.27 -7.18 19.15
C PHE A 22 8.44 -8.11 18.87
N PRO A 23 8.29 -9.44 19.07
CA PRO A 23 9.33 -10.40 18.76
C PRO A 23 9.40 -10.61 17.22
N HIS A 24 10.00 -9.64 16.52
CA HIS A 24 10.12 -9.62 15.04
C HIS A 24 10.80 -10.91 14.49
N HIS A 25 11.69 -11.52 15.29
CA HIS A 25 12.39 -12.75 14.96
C HIS A 25 11.47 -14.00 14.82
N LEU A 26 10.26 -13.96 15.38
CA LEU A 26 9.30 -15.06 15.27
C LEU A 26 8.52 -15.07 13.95
N PHE A 27 8.68 -14.04 13.12
CA PHE A 27 7.90 -13.86 11.88
C PHE A 27 8.73 -13.98 10.60
N ALA A 28 10.05 -14.18 10.71
CA ALA A 28 10.88 -14.36 9.52
C ALA A 28 10.50 -15.67 8.80
N GLY A 29 10.06 -15.55 7.55
CA GLY A 29 9.75 -16.67 6.70
C GLY A 29 11.04 -17.40 6.25
N THR A 30 10.93 -18.66 5.90
CA THR A 30 12.04 -19.44 5.30
C THR A 30 12.24 -19.09 3.82
N VAL A 31 11.27 -18.42 3.20
CA VAL A 31 11.30 -18.08 1.78
C VAL A 31 11.67 -16.61 1.60
N LYS A 32 12.76 -16.39 0.88
CA LYS A 32 13.25 -15.04 0.53
C LYS A 32 12.25 -14.34 -0.39
N LYS A 33 11.86 -13.13 -0.03
CA LYS A 33 10.93 -12.28 -0.79
C LYS A 33 11.69 -11.12 -1.43
N TYR A 34 11.29 -10.74 -2.63
CA TYR A 34 11.90 -9.64 -3.38
C TYR A 34 10.88 -8.54 -3.68
N ALA A 35 11.35 -7.31 -3.86
CA ALA A 35 10.53 -6.18 -4.31
C ALA A 35 9.81 -6.47 -5.63
N THR A 36 10.45 -7.26 -6.48
CA THR A 36 10.05 -7.60 -7.84
C THR A 36 9.21 -8.87 -7.95
N ASP A 37 8.95 -9.58 -6.84
CA ASP A 37 8.10 -10.78 -6.86
C ASP A 37 6.75 -10.47 -7.52
N ARG A 38 6.34 -11.34 -8.44
CA ARG A 38 5.06 -11.24 -9.15
C ARG A 38 3.93 -11.71 -8.25
N ILE A 39 3.09 -10.78 -7.82
CA ILE A 39 1.91 -11.02 -6.98
C ILE A 39 0.67 -11.02 -7.88
N LYS A 40 -0.26 -11.92 -7.60
CA LYS A 40 -1.63 -11.91 -8.16
C LYS A 40 -2.55 -11.33 -7.08
N LEU A 41 -2.95 -10.07 -7.22
CA LEU A 41 -3.72 -9.36 -6.22
C LEU A 41 -5.23 -9.61 -6.36
N GLY A 42 -5.85 -9.97 -5.24
CA GLY A 42 -7.29 -10.10 -5.09
C GLY A 42 -7.95 -11.14 -5.99
N PRO A 43 -9.29 -11.20 -6.03
CA PRO A 43 -10.02 -12.24 -6.76
C PRO A 43 -9.84 -12.14 -8.29
N MET A 44 -9.51 -10.94 -8.80
CA MET A 44 -9.24 -10.74 -10.22
C MET A 44 -7.82 -11.14 -10.63
N GLY A 45 -6.96 -11.49 -9.66
CA GLY A 45 -5.59 -11.92 -9.92
C GLY A 45 -4.73 -10.88 -10.64
N VAL A 46 -4.94 -9.58 -10.37
CA VAL A 46 -4.20 -8.50 -11.05
C VAL A 46 -2.70 -8.66 -10.81
N PRO A 47 -1.88 -8.86 -11.87
CA PRO A 47 -0.46 -9.08 -11.70
C PRO A 47 0.27 -7.77 -11.38
N LEU A 48 1.12 -7.77 -10.37
CA LEU A 48 1.91 -6.61 -9.95
C LEU A 48 3.19 -7.03 -9.22
N SER A 49 4.14 -6.12 -9.00
CA SER A 49 5.30 -6.35 -8.15
C SER A 49 4.93 -6.23 -6.66
N ARG A 50 5.64 -6.96 -5.78
CA ARG A 50 5.44 -6.89 -4.32
C ARG A 50 5.59 -5.47 -3.78
N LEU A 51 6.58 -4.73 -4.25
CA LEU A 51 6.74 -3.32 -3.95
C LEU A 51 5.97 -2.47 -4.97
N ALA A 52 5.18 -1.52 -4.49
CA ALA A 52 4.63 -0.43 -5.29
C ALA A 52 5.45 0.85 -5.08
N MET A 53 5.63 1.60 -6.15
CA MET A 53 6.19 2.95 -6.09
C MET A 53 5.08 3.96 -5.77
N GLY A 54 5.06 4.44 -4.52
CA GLY A 54 4.09 5.43 -4.05
C GLY A 54 4.50 6.86 -4.41
N THR A 55 3.53 7.66 -4.78
CA THR A 55 3.74 9.09 -5.11
C THR A 55 3.02 10.05 -4.17
N GLY A 56 2.42 9.54 -3.09
CA GLY A 56 1.55 10.29 -2.20
C GLY A 56 2.15 10.61 -0.83
N THR A 57 3.46 10.77 -0.68
CA THR A 57 4.03 11.22 0.59
C THR A 57 3.52 12.64 0.89
N ASN A 58 2.73 12.78 1.96
CA ASN A 58 2.00 13.99 2.30
C ASN A 58 1.15 14.53 1.12
N GLY A 59 0.59 13.61 0.30
CA GLY A 59 -0.16 13.93 -0.91
C GLY A 59 -1.55 14.48 -0.62
N SER A 60 -1.81 15.73 -1.04
CA SER A 60 -3.07 16.42 -0.89
C SER A 60 -3.11 17.66 -1.78
N GLY A 61 -4.30 18.09 -2.18
CA GLY A 61 -4.47 19.34 -2.92
C GLY A 61 -3.75 19.39 -4.27
N GLY A 62 -3.64 18.25 -4.97
CA GLY A 62 -3.00 18.17 -6.28
C GLY A 62 -1.47 18.12 -6.23
N SER A 63 -0.86 17.83 -5.07
CA SER A 63 0.59 17.76 -4.93
C SER A 63 1.04 16.76 -3.85
N SER A 64 2.30 16.36 -3.88
CA SER A 64 2.96 15.51 -2.88
C SER A 64 4.39 15.96 -2.67
N ASN A 65 5.10 15.35 -1.71
CA ASN A 65 6.53 15.61 -1.56
C ASN A 65 7.28 15.30 -2.86
N GLN A 66 6.96 14.20 -3.51
CA GLN A 66 7.60 13.78 -4.77
C GLN A 66 7.41 14.83 -5.86
N THR A 67 6.16 15.31 -6.07
CA THR A 67 5.89 16.31 -7.12
C THR A 67 6.59 17.64 -6.84
N LYS A 68 6.62 18.08 -5.58
CA LYS A 68 7.28 19.33 -5.16
C LYS A 68 8.80 19.24 -5.29
N LYS A 69 9.39 18.10 -4.91
CA LYS A 69 10.84 17.92 -4.86
C LYS A 69 11.46 17.61 -6.22
N LEU A 70 10.77 16.80 -7.02
CA LEU A 70 11.32 16.24 -8.26
C LEU A 70 10.71 16.83 -9.52
N GLY A 71 9.55 17.46 -9.44
CA GLY A 71 8.82 17.96 -10.61
C GLY A 71 8.38 16.83 -11.56
N LEU A 72 7.83 17.22 -12.70
CA LEU A 72 7.27 16.28 -13.68
C LEU A 72 8.32 15.28 -14.18
N ALA A 73 9.45 15.77 -14.67
CA ALA A 73 10.48 14.92 -15.24
C ALA A 73 11.12 14.00 -14.19
N GLY A 74 11.40 14.51 -13.00
CA GLY A 74 12.06 13.73 -11.96
C GLY A 74 11.19 12.61 -11.37
N VAL A 75 9.88 12.81 -11.22
CA VAL A 75 8.96 11.74 -10.80
C VAL A 75 8.82 10.69 -11.91
N ALA A 76 8.69 11.11 -13.17
CA ALA A 76 8.64 10.19 -14.31
C ALA A 76 9.91 9.34 -14.41
N ASP A 77 11.05 9.96 -14.19
CA ASP A 77 12.36 9.32 -14.16
C ASP A 77 12.53 8.34 -12.99
N LEU A 78 11.97 8.67 -11.82
CA LEU A 78 11.92 7.77 -10.69
C LEU A 78 11.08 6.52 -11.01
N PHE A 79 9.93 6.66 -11.67
CA PHE A 79 9.12 5.53 -12.14
C PHE A 79 9.89 4.64 -13.12
N ARG A 80 10.55 5.24 -14.13
CA ARG A 80 11.38 4.47 -15.08
C ARG A 80 12.52 3.74 -14.38
N SER A 81 13.22 4.40 -13.46
CA SER A 81 14.29 3.78 -12.66
C SER A 81 13.77 2.61 -11.81
N GLY A 82 12.56 2.68 -11.28
CA GLY A 82 11.95 1.55 -10.57
C GLY A 82 11.56 0.41 -11.52
N PHE A 83 11.01 0.76 -12.67
CA PHE A 83 10.68 -0.23 -13.70
C PHE A 83 11.93 -1.00 -14.18
N ASP A 84 13.04 -0.31 -14.41
CA ASP A 84 14.33 -0.92 -14.79
C ASP A 84 14.86 -1.86 -13.70
N GLN A 85 14.52 -1.62 -12.43
CA GLN A 85 14.80 -2.51 -11.31
C GLN A 85 13.73 -3.62 -11.13
N GLY A 86 12.73 -3.71 -12.01
CA GLY A 86 11.67 -4.72 -11.98
C GLY A 86 10.47 -4.38 -11.09
N VAL A 87 10.38 -3.15 -10.56
CA VAL A 87 9.21 -2.67 -9.80
C VAL A 87 8.15 -2.17 -10.78
N THR A 88 7.13 -2.96 -11.02
CA THR A 88 6.10 -2.72 -12.05
C THR A 88 4.78 -2.17 -11.51
N PHE A 89 4.64 -2.03 -10.20
CA PHE A 89 3.45 -1.49 -9.56
C PHE A 89 3.62 -0.01 -9.24
N TRP A 90 2.78 0.85 -9.83
CA TRP A 90 2.80 2.31 -9.71
C TRP A 90 1.56 2.80 -8.99
N ASP A 91 1.75 3.42 -7.83
CA ASP A 91 0.68 3.90 -6.94
C ASP A 91 0.55 5.42 -7.01
N SER A 92 -0.62 5.87 -7.45
CA SER A 92 -1.02 7.26 -7.60
C SER A 92 -2.36 7.52 -6.90
N ALA A 93 -2.81 8.75 -6.92
CA ALA A 93 -4.16 9.19 -6.63
C ALA A 93 -4.43 10.54 -7.27
N ASP A 94 -5.71 10.85 -7.52
CA ASP A 94 -6.12 12.16 -8.01
C ASP A 94 -5.60 13.30 -7.13
N GLN A 95 -5.76 13.16 -5.81
CA GLN A 95 -5.32 14.16 -4.84
C GLN A 95 -3.81 14.42 -4.81
N TYR A 96 -2.99 13.54 -5.40
CA TYR A 96 -1.54 13.72 -5.46
C TYR A 96 -1.08 14.52 -6.69
N GLY A 97 -1.96 14.71 -7.68
CA GLY A 97 -1.63 15.40 -8.92
C GLY A 97 -0.59 14.66 -9.77
N THR A 98 -0.48 13.34 -9.64
CA THR A 98 0.61 12.57 -10.26
C THR A 98 0.23 11.84 -11.55
N HIS A 99 -1.00 11.98 -12.06
CA HIS A 99 -1.42 11.40 -13.34
C HIS A 99 -0.57 11.88 -14.54
N PRO A 100 -0.26 13.20 -14.69
CA PRO A 100 0.64 13.67 -15.76
C PRO A 100 2.05 13.07 -15.65
N HIS A 101 2.53 12.78 -14.44
CA HIS A 101 3.83 12.16 -14.20
C HIS A 101 3.85 10.70 -14.66
N LEU A 102 2.75 9.96 -14.47
CA LEU A 102 2.58 8.63 -15.03
C LEU A 102 2.62 8.65 -16.55
N LYS A 103 1.90 9.62 -17.18
CA LYS A 103 1.92 9.81 -18.63
C LYS A 103 3.33 10.06 -19.16
N GLU A 104 4.10 10.90 -18.47
CA GLU A 104 5.49 11.18 -18.83
C GLU A 104 6.37 9.93 -18.68
N ALA A 105 6.16 9.14 -17.62
CA ALA A 105 6.89 7.90 -17.41
C ALA A 105 6.59 6.84 -18.50
N LEU A 106 5.33 6.75 -18.94
CA LEU A 106 4.89 5.81 -19.98
C LEU A 106 5.47 6.09 -21.37
N LYS A 107 6.05 7.26 -21.63
CA LYS A 107 6.79 7.49 -22.89
C LYS A 107 7.99 6.55 -23.07
N GLY A 108 8.54 6.01 -21.99
CA GLY A 108 9.67 5.08 -22.02
C GLY A 108 9.34 3.65 -21.57
N VAL A 109 8.06 3.39 -21.21
CA VAL A 109 7.64 2.08 -20.67
C VAL A 109 6.30 1.69 -21.31
N ALA A 110 6.25 0.51 -21.92
CA ALA A 110 5.02 -0.02 -22.50
C ALA A 110 3.95 -0.21 -21.41
N ARG A 111 2.73 0.30 -21.66
CA ARG A 111 1.63 0.38 -20.69
C ARG A 111 1.26 -0.96 -20.06
N GLU A 112 1.27 -2.03 -20.83
CA GLU A 112 0.92 -3.38 -20.41
C GLU A 112 1.98 -4.04 -19.51
N LYS A 113 3.17 -3.48 -19.41
CA LYS A 113 4.25 -3.96 -18.53
C LYS A 113 4.15 -3.44 -17.10
N VAL A 114 3.27 -2.48 -16.86
CA VAL A 114 3.08 -1.88 -15.52
C VAL A 114 1.65 -2.00 -15.07
N THR A 115 1.46 -2.06 -13.76
CA THR A 115 0.17 -2.00 -13.09
C THR A 115 0.02 -0.64 -12.45
N ILE A 116 -1.01 0.10 -12.83
CA ILE A 116 -1.28 1.45 -12.34
C ILE A 116 -2.48 1.41 -11.40
N MET A 117 -2.28 1.93 -10.19
CA MET A 117 -3.33 2.20 -9.23
C MET A 117 -3.54 3.70 -9.10
N THR A 118 -4.81 4.11 -9.10
CA THR A 118 -5.22 5.46 -8.70
C THR A 118 -6.38 5.42 -7.72
N LYS A 119 -6.73 6.57 -7.15
CA LYS A 119 -7.76 6.69 -6.12
C LYS A 119 -8.62 7.92 -6.40
N THR A 120 -9.92 7.79 -6.11
CA THR A 120 -10.94 8.80 -6.37
C THR A 120 -11.64 9.24 -5.08
N SER A 121 -12.03 10.50 -5.01
CA SER A 121 -12.91 11.04 -3.97
C SER A 121 -14.38 11.09 -4.40
N ALA A 122 -14.71 10.77 -5.64
CA ALA A 122 -16.07 10.80 -6.19
C ALA A 122 -17.07 10.03 -5.31
N SER A 123 -18.29 10.52 -5.26
CA SER A 123 -19.41 9.90 -4.53
C SER A 123 -20.57 9.55 -5.46
N THR A 124 -20.83 10.39 -6.45
CA THR A 124 -21.94 10.22 -7.39
C THR A 124 -21.49 9.52 -8.67
N GLU A 125 -22.45 8.96 -9.41
CA GLU A 125 -22.18 8.38 -10.73
C GLU A 125 -21.62 9.40 -11.72
N LYS A 126 -22.18 10.61 -11.72
CA LYS A 126 -21.75 11.70 -12.61
C LYS A 126 -20.28 12.07 -12.39
N GLU A 127 -19.90 12.27 -11.12
CA GLU A 127 -18.51 12.55 -10.75
C GLU A 127 -17.58 11.43 -11.17
N MET A 128 -17.93 10.17 -10.83
CA MET A 128 -17.07 9.03 -11.10
C MET A 128 -16.84 8.81 -12.60
N ARG A 129 -17.87 8.94 -13.43
CA ARG A 129 -17.73 8.86 -14.90
C ARG A 129 -16.78 9.92 -15.41
N ALA A 130 -16.98 11.17 -15.00
CA ALA A 130 -16.13 12.29 -15.39
C ALA A 130 -14.67 12.10 -14.94
N GLU A 131 -14.47 11.62 -13.73
CA GLU A 131 -13.13 11.34 -13.19
C GLU A 131 -12.43 10.18 -13.93
N LEU A 132 -13.10 9.07 -14.21
CA LEU A 132 -12.50 7.97 -14.97
C LEU A 132 -12.04 8.41 -16.37
N ASP A 133 -12.85 9.21 -17.06
CA ASP A 133 -12.49 9.74 -18.38
C ASP A 133 -11.31 10.73 -18.27
N ARG A 134 -11.31 11.57 -17.25
CA ARG A 134 -10.21 12.51 -16.97
C ARG A 134 -8.92 11.76 -16.62
N TYR A 135 -8.97 10.76 -15.73
CA TYR A 135 -7.79 9.98 -15.33
C TYR A 135 -7.14 9.27 -16.51
N ARG A 136 -7.94 8.64 -17.37
CA ARG A 136 -7.41 7.99 -18.58
C ARG A 136 -6.71 8.98 -19.52
N ARG A 137 -7.29 10.18 -19.73
CA ARG A 137 -6.65 11.23 -20.53
C ARG A 137 -5.37 11.77 -19.90
N GLU A 138 -5.39 12.01 -18.57
CA GLU A 138 -4.23 12.52 -17.82
C GLU A 138 -3.09 11.53 -17.78
N ILE A 139 -3.37 10.24 -17.58
CA ILE A 139 -2.38 9.15 -17.57
C ILE A 139 -1.96 8.78 -19.01
N GLY A 140 -2.82 9.02 -20.00
CA GLY A 140 -2.57 8.64 -21.40
C GLY A 140 -2.74 7.13 -21.62
N THR A 141 -3.84 6.55 -21.15
CA THR A 141 -4.13 5.12 -21.22
C THR A 141 -5.61 4.85 -21.44
N ASP A 142 -5.96 3.76 -22.10
CA ASP A 142 -7.35 3.35 -22.31
C ASP A 142 -7.95 2.64 -21.09
N TYR A 143 -7.12 2.10 -20.20
CA TYR A 143 -7.56 1.41 -18.99
C TYR A 143 -6.68 1.70 -17.79
N ILE A 144 -7.23 1.51 -16.59
CA ILE A 144 -6.51 1.61 -15.31
C ILE A 144 -6.62 0.26 -14.61
N ASP A 145 -5.53 -0.24 -14.01
CA ASP A 145 -5.58 -1.57 -13.40
C ASP A 145 -6.38 -1.57 -12.08
N ILE A 146 -6.13 -0.61 -11.20
CA ILE A 146 -6.76 -0.55 -9.87
C ILE A 146 -7.31 0.86 -9.61
N VAL A 147 -8.59 0.95 -9.29
CA VAL A 147 -9.20 2.23 -8.83
C VAL A 147 -9.80 2.04 -7.44
N LEU A 148 -9.36 2.84 -6.48
CA LEU A 148 -9.83 2.79 -5.10
C LEU A 148 -10.69 4.01 -4.75
N LEU A 149 -11.73 3.82 -3.96
CA LEU A 149 -12.34 4.90 -3.19
C LEU A 149 -11.32 5.37 -2.14
N HIS A 150 -11.00 6.67 -2.16
CA HIS A 150 -9.88 7.22 -1.40
C HIS A 150 -10.30 7.67 -0.01
N CYS A 151 -9.56 7.19 1.01
CA CYS A 151 -9.63 7.73 2.37
C CYS A 151 -11.03 7.60 3.02
N MET A 152 -11.56 6.38 3.08
CA MET A 152 -12.83 6.15 3.78
C MET A 152 -12.66 6.36 5.28
N LEU A 153 -13.53 7.17 5.87
CA LEU A 153 -13.46 7.60 7.27
C LEU A 153 -14.61 7.04 8.12
N ASP A 154 -15.80 6.90 7.54
CA ASP A 154 -17.01 6.55 8.26
C ASP A 154 -17.46 5.11 7.93
N ALA A 155 -18.21 4.49 8.84
CA ALA A 155 -18.70 3.13 8.63
C ALA A 155 -19.79 3.05 7.53
N ASP A 156 -20.49 4.15 7.26
CA ASP A 156 -21.56 4.27 6.27
C ASP A 156 -21.06 4.66 4.86
N TRP A 157 -19.74 4.59 4.63
CA TRP A 157 -19.16 4.94 3.33
C TRP A 157 -19.79 4.18 2.15
N PRO A 158 -20.28 2.92 2.26
CA PRO A 158 -20.87 2.24 1.11
C PRO A 158 -22.15 2.91 0.60
N GLU A 159 -22.98 3.40 1.51
CA GLU A 159 -24.19 4.13 1.17
C GLU A 159 -23.86 5.46 0.51
N ARG A 160 -22.92 6.21 1.08
CA ARG A 160 -22.48 7.52 0.58
C ARG A 160 -21.72 7.44 -0.75
N LYS A 161 -21.06 6.32 -1.02
CA LYS A 161 -20.26 6.10 -2.24
C LYS A 161 -20.96 5.20 -3.27
N LYS A 162 -22.23 4.86 -3.04
CA LYS A 162 -23.00 3.92 -3.89
C LYS A 162 -22.94 4.27 -5.38
N GLY A 163 -23.09 5.55 -5.72
CA GLY A 163 -23.02 6.00 -7.13
C GLY A 163 -21.64 5.74 -7.75
N ALA A 164 -20.56 6.08 -7.05
CA ALA A 164 -19.20 5.79 -7.51
C ALA A 164 -18.94 4.29 -7.62
N MET A 165 -19.43 3.50 -6.65
CA MET A 165 -19.30 2.04 -6.66
C MET A 165 -19.98 1.40 -7.88
N ASN A 166 -21.18 1.86 -8.25
CA ASN A 166 -21.91 1.38 -9.42
C ASN A 166 -21.07 1.60 -10.70
N VAL A 167 -20.54 2.81 -10.89
CA VAL A 167 -19.73 3.15 -12.07
C VAL A 167 -18.43 2.36 -12.11
N LEU A 168 -17.76 2.13 -10.98
CA LEU A 168 -16.56 1.32 -10.92
C LEU A 168 -16.84 -0.16 -11.25
N SER A 169 -18.00 -0.69 -10.81
CA SER A 169 -18.44 -2.03 -11.20
C SER A 169 -18.67 -2.16 -12.70
N GLU A 170 -19.41 -1.21 -13.28
CA GLU A 170 -19.65 -1.13 -14.73
C GLU A 170 -18.32 -0.97 -15.52
N ALA A 171 -17.41 -0.12 -15.03
CA ALA A 171 -16.12 0.11 -15.65
C ALA A 171 -15.25 -1.17 -15.66
N ARG A 172 -15.33 -1.98 -14.61
CA ARG A 172 -14.66 -3.29 -14.56
C ARG A 172 -15.26 -4.26 -15.58
N GLU A 173 -16.58 -4.35 -15.67
CA GLU A 173 -17.25 -5.22 -16.66
C GLU A 173 -16.89 -4.84 -18.09
N LYS A 174 -16.71 -3.55 -18.36
CA LYS A 174 -16.28 -3.02 -19.67
C LYS A 174 -14.77 -3.10 -19.91
N GLY A 175 -13.99 -3.57 -18.94
CA GLY A 175 -12.53 -3.63 -19.07
C GLY A 175 -11.81 -2.27 -18.97
N VAL A 176 -12.53 -1.20 -18.61
CA VAL A 176 -11.94 0.14 -18.37
C VAL A 176 -11.09 0.15 -17.11
N ILE A 177 -11.43 -0.68 -16.12
CA ILE A 177 -10.58 -0.99 -14.98
C ILE A 177 -10.51 -2.51 -14.79
N LYS A 178 -9.44 -3.01 -14.13
CA LYS A 178 -9.32 -4.45 -13.85
C LYS A 178 -9.91 -4.83 -12.49
N THR A 179 -9.77 -3.95 -11.49
CA THR A 179 -10.31 -4.18 -10.14
C THR A 179 -10.57 -2.87 -9.41
N HIS A 180 -11.37 -2.94 -8.36
CA HIS A 180 -11.74 -1.80 -7.52
C HIS A 180 -11.75 -2.17 -6.05
N GLY A 181 -11.72 -1.16 -5.20
CA GLY A 181 -11.78 -1.34 -3.75
C GLY A 181 -11.67 -0.01 -3.00
N THR A 182 -11.02 -0.04 -1.85
CA THR A 182 -10.94 1.11 -0.94
C THR A 182 -9.54 1.36 -0.40
N SER A 183 -9.33 2.56 0.12
CA SER A 183 -8.34 2.83 1.15
C SER A 183 -9.03 3.42 2.38
N CYS A 184 -8.79 2.86 3.56
CA CYS A 184 -9.48 3.26 4.78
C CYS A 184 -8.54 4.04 5.71
N HIS A 185 -9.11 5.00 6.46
CA HIS A 185 -8.38 5.84 7.40
C HIS A 185 -9.04 5.90 8.79
N THR A 186 -9.90 4.95 9.11
CA THR A 186 -10.42 4.65 10.44
C THR A 186 -10.69 3.15 10.58
N LEU A 187 -10.71 2.65 11.82
CA LEU A 187 -11.00 1.25 12.09
C LEU A 187 -12.42 0.85 11.65
N ASP A 188 -13.39 1.74 11.82
CA ASP A 188 -14.78 1.45 11.47
C ASP A 188 -14.98 1.36 9.96
N ALA A 189 -14.35 2.26 9.19
CA ALA A 189 -14.33 2.17 7.73
C ALA A 189 -13.62 0.90 7.25
N LEU A 190 -12.49 0.51 7.89
CA LEU A 190 -11.75 -0.70 7.57
C LEU A 190 -12.56 -1.98 7.86
N LYS A 191 -13.25 -2.03 9.01
CA LYS A 191 -14.17 -3.13 9.33
C LYS A 191 -15.33 -3.23 8.33
N THR A 192 -15.86 -2.09 7.90
CA THR A 192 -16.89 -2.07 6.87
C THR A 192 -16.34 -2.58 5.53
N ALA A 193 -15.15 -2.17 5.12
CA ALA A 193 -14.50 -2.67 3.91
C ALA A 193 -14.30 -4.20 3.96
N ALA A 194 -13.95 -4.75 5.12
CA ALA A 194 -13.80 -6.19 5.31
C ALA A 194 -15.10 -6.95 5.04
N ARG A 195 -16.24 -6.39 5.45
CA ARG A 195 -17.58 -7.02 5.32
C ARG A 195 -18.28 -6.73 3.99
N THR A 196 -17.85 -5.70 3.26
CA THR A 196 -18.50 -5.26 2.01
C THR A 196 -18.05 -6.13 0.84
N PRO A 197 -18.93 -6.96 0.21
CA PRO A 197 -18.56 -7.85 -0.88
C PRO A 197 -18.01 -7.12 -2.11
N TRP A 198 -18.43 -5.87 -2.34
CA TRP A 198 -17.97 -5.04 -3.44
C TRP A 198 -16.45 -4.76 -3.37
N VAL A 199 -15.86 -4.68 -2.19
CA VAL A 199 -14.41 -4.46 -2.02
C VAL A 199 -13.65 -5.69 -2.45
N GLN A 200 -12.92 -5.59 -3.56
CA GLN A 200 -12.06 -6.67 -4.08
C GLN A 200 -10.64 -6.53 -3.58
N VAL A 201 -10.17 -5.29 -3.40
CA VAL A 201 -8.84 -4.97 -2.89
C VAL A 201 -8.91 -3.83 -1.88
N ASP A 202 -8.05 -3.83 -0.87
CA ASP A 202 -7.96 -2.75 0.12
C ASP A 202 -6.51 -2.30 0.31
N LEU A 203 -6.31 -0.99 0.49
CA LEU A 203 -5.03 -0.37 0.78
C LEU A 203 -5.03 0.12 2.24
N ALA A 204 -4.48 -0.69 3.13
CA ALA A 204 -4.51 -0.51 4.58
C ALA A 204 -3.24 0.12 5.15
N ARG A 205 -3.38 0.94 6.18
CA ARG A 205 -2.26 1.48 6.95
C ARG A 205 -1.71 0.42 7.89
N ILE A 206 -0.43 0.05 7.77
CA ILE A 206 0.17 -1.02 8.55
C ILE A 206 1.67 -0.81 8.79
N ASN A 207 2.11 -0.84 10.05
CA ASN A 207 3.50 -0.84 10.48
C ASN A 207 3.62 -1.39 11.92
N PRO A 208 4.81 -1.72 12.41
CA PRO A 208 4.98 -2.36 13.71
C PRO A 208 4.65 -1.48 14.91
N ALA A 209 4.74 -0.15 14.75
CA ALA A 209 4.59 0.82 15.84
C ALA A 209 3.19 1.46 15.94
N GLY A 210 2.24 1.10 15.06
CA GLY A 210 0.90 1.70 15.04
C GLY A 210 0.85 3.17 14.60
N VAL A 211 1.96 3.71 14.08
CA VAL A 211 2.06 5.13 13.71
C VAL A 211 1.24 5.42 12.47
N ALA A 212 0.34 6.38 12.55
CA ALA A 212 -0.59 6.76 11.49
C ALA A 212 -1.42 5.56 10.97
N MET A 213 -1.79 4.64 11.84
CA MET A 213 -2.67 3.50 11.59
C MET A 213 -4.10 3.77 12.07
N ASP A 214 -5.02 2.88 11.73
CA ASP A 214 -6.45 2.97 12.06
C ASP A 214 -6.77 2.51 13.49
N ALA A 215 -5.90 1.65 14.03
CA ALA A 215 -5.88 1.13 15.39
C ALA A 215 -4.49 0.56 15.69
N ASP A 216 -4.32 -0.09 16.83
CA ASP A 216 -3.10 -0.85 17.13
C ASP A 216 -2.86 -1.97 16.10
N PRO A 217 -1.60 -2.38 15.91
CA PRO A 217 -1.25 -3.36 14.87
C PRO A 217 -2.02 -4.69 14.95
N LYS A 218 -2.26 -5.21 16.16
CA LYS A 218 -2.98 -6.49 16.35
C LYS A 218 -4.42 -6.40 15.88
N THR A 219 -5.10 -5.31 16.22
CA THR A 219 -6.48 -5.05 15.80
C THR A 219 -6.57 -4.92 14.28
N VAL A 220 -5.68 -4.13 13.65
CA VAL A 220 -5.66 -3.99 12.18
C VAL A 220 -5.38 -5.33 11.52
N ILE A 221 -4.35 -6.08 11.93
CA ILE A 221 -4.02 -7.41 11.39
C ILE A 221 -5.22 -8.36 11.46
N SER A 222 -5.97 -8.35 12.56
CA SER A 222 -7.17 -9.19 12.68
C SER A 222 -8.20 -8.89 11.60
N VAL A 223 -8.44 -7.61 11.27
CA VAL A 223 -9.35 -7.21 10.21
C VAL A 223 -8.80 -7.58 8.82
N LEU A 224 -7.48 -7.38 8.59
CA LEU A 224 -6.85 -7.75 7.32
C LEU A 224 -6.90 -9.26 7.08
N ARG A 225 -6.75 -10.09 8.11
CA ARG A 225 -6.94 -11.55 8.01
C ARG A 225 -8.37 -11.93 7.62
N GLN A 226 -9.37 -11.23 8.13
CA GLN A 226 -10.77 -11.41 7.68
C GLN A 226 -10.93 -11.08 6.19
N MET A 227 -10.30 -10.00 5.71
CA MET A 227 -10.29 -9.67 4.27
C MET A 227 -9.64 -10.78 3.44
N LYS A 228 -8.50 -11.30 3.88
CA LYS A 228 -7.81 -12.40 3.19
C LYS A 228 -8.65 -13.68 3.18
N ALA A 229 -9.27 -14.04 4.28
CA ALA A 229 -10.18 -15.18 4.37
C ALA A 229 -11.39 -15.05 3.43
N ALA A 230 -11.84 -13.82 3.16
CA ALA A 230 -12.87 -13.51 2.18
C ALA A 230 -12.35 -13.42 0.72
N GLY A 231 -11.10 -13.78 0.46
CA GLY A 231 -10.49 -13.77 -0.88
C GLY A 231 -10.09 -12.38 -1.41
N LYS A 232 -10.13 -11.34 -0.59
CA LYS A 232 -9.76 -9.98 -1.01
C LYS A 232 -8.24 -9.82 -1.09
N GLY A 233 -7.78 -8.94 -1.99
CA GLY A 233 -6.39 -8.49 -2.01
C GLY A 233 -6.13 -7.42 -0.96
N VAL A 234 -5.00 -7.51 -0.26
CA VAL A 234 -4.61 -6.56 0.76
C VAL A 234 -3.25 -5.95 0.43
N MET A 235 -3.24 -4.64 0.31
CA MET A 235 -2.03 -3.84 0.09
C MET A 235 -1.70 -3.04 1.34
N GLY A 236 -0.42 -3.02 1.74
CA GLY A 236 0.05 -2.21 2.87
C GLY A 236 0.48 -0.81 2.45
N MET A 237 0.14 0.21 3.22
CA MET A 237 0.69 1.56 3.11
C MET A 237 1.17 2.07 4.47
N LYS A 238 1.86 3.20 4.50
CA LYS A 238 2.45 3.79 5.72
C LYS A 238 3.41 2.84 6.44
N ILE A 239 4.10 2.01 5.70
CA ILE A 239 5.07 1.03 6.24
C ILE A 239 6.11 1.71 7.14
N PHE A 240 6.57 2.91 6.76
CA PHE A 240 7.49 3.73 7.56
C PHE A 240 6.77 4.83 8.38
N GLY A 241 5.50 4.61 8.79
CA GLY A 241 4.74 5.49 9.65
C GLY A 241 4.63 6.94 9.13
N ALA A 242 4.42 7.12 7.82
CA ALA A 242 4.46 8.43 7.16
C ALA A 242 5.80 9.18 7.34
N GLY A 243 6.90 8.43 7.38
CA GLY A 243 8.26 8.95 7.55
C GLY A 243 8.75 9.05 9.00
N LYS A 244 7.90 8.82 9.99
CA LYS A 244 8.28 8.85 11.42
C LYS A 244 9.10 7.65 11.87
N LEU A 245 9.18 6.59 11.06
CA LEU A 245 9.92 5.35 11.34
C LEU A 245 11.08 5.15 10.34
N ARG A 246 11.63 6.22 9.78
CA ARG A 246 12.73 6.13 8.80
C ARG A 246 14.01 5.54 9.38
N ASP A 247 14.24 5.71 10.67
CA ASP A 247 15.34 5.13 11.44
C ASP A 247 15.17 3.62 11.70
N LYS A 248 13.95 3.08 11.48
CA LYS A 248 13.56 1.68 11.71
C LYS A 248 13.18 0.96 10.43
N THR A 249 13.81 1.32 9.30
CA THR A 249 13.45 0.80 7.97
C THR A 249 13.44 -0.73 7.91
N GLU A 250 14.47 -1.39 8.45
CA GLU A 250 14.59 -2.85 8.44
C GLU A 250 13.51 -3.53 9.28
N GLU A 251 13.24 -3.02 10.48
CA GLU A 251 12.18 -3.50 11.35
C GLU A 251 10.80 -3.39 10.67
N CYS A 252 10.52 -2.25 10.05
CA CYS A 252 9.26 -2.02 9.33
C CYS A 252 9.09 -2.93 8.12
N LEU A 253 10.15 -3.12 7.32
CA LEU A 253 10.13 -4.04 6.18
C LEU A 253 9.95 -5.48 6.63
N GLN A 254 10.69 -5.92 7.66
CA GLN A 254 10.57 -7.26 8.22
C GLN A 254 9.16 -7.54 8.71
N PHE A 255 8.56 -6.60 9.44
CA PHE A 255 7.20 -6.69 9.90
C PHE A 255 6.21 -6.85 8.72
N ALA A 256 6.25 -5.95 7.73
CA ALA A 256 5.35 -6.00 6.60
C ALA A 256 5.50 -7.29 5.77
N LEU A 257 6.73 -7.75 5.57
CA LEU A 257 7.03 -8.97 4.81
C LEU A 257 6.64 -10.25 5.56
N ALA A 258 6.60 -10.21 6.89
CA ALA A 258 6.22 -11.36 7.73
C ALA A 258 4.70 -11.58 7.79
N LEU A 259 3.89 -10.55 7.50
CA LEU A 259 2.43 -10.65 7.56
C LEU A 259 1.89 -11.59 6.47
N ASP A 260 1.08 -12.55 6.90
CA ASP A 260 0.34 -13.48 6.03
C ASP A 260 -0.89 -12.83 5.37
N CYS A 261 -1.32 -11.70 5.90
CA CYS A 261 -2.50 -10.97 5.46
C CYS A 261 -2.20 -9.76 4.56
N VAL A 262 -0.94 -9.54 4.17
CA VAL A 262 -0.53 -8.45 3.26
C VAL A 262 0.14 -9.05 2.03
N ASP A 263 -0.43 -8.82 0.85
CA ASP A 263 0.08 -9.36 -0.41
C ASP A 263 1.28 -8.57 -0.94
N CYS A 264 1.17 -7.25 -0.89
CA CYS A 264 2.13 -6.28 -1.40
C CYS A 264 2.01 -4.96 -0.61
N PHE A 265 2.92 -4.02 -0.83
CA PHE A 265 2.88 -2.73 -0.13
C PHE A 265 3.48 -1.60 -0.95
N THR A 266 3.07 -0.36 -0.64
CA THR A 266 3.55 0.86 -1.30
C THR A 266 4.49 1.65 -0.40
N ILE A 267 5.58 2.15 -0.99
CA ILE A 267 6.53 3.05 -0.35
C ILE A 267 6.78 4.24 -1.26
N GLY A 268 6.69 5.45 -0.69
CA GLY A 268 6.95 6.71 -1.38
C GLY A 268 8.42 7.10 -1.26
N ALA A 269 9.25 6.67 -2.20
CA ALA A 269 10.62 7.16 -2.31
C ALA A 269 10.64 8.58 -2.90
N GLU A 270 11.57 9.42 -2.43
CA GLU A 270 11.77 10.79 -2.90
C GLU A 270 13.07 10.96 -3.71
N SER A 271 13.75 9.84 -3.99
CA SER A 271 14.94 9.78 -4.86
C SER A 271 15.16 8.35 -5.39
N ARG A 272 15.96 8.23 -6.47
CA ARG A 272 16.42 6.92 -6.98
C ARG A 272 17.23 6.15 -5.92
N ALA A 273 18.02 6.84 -5.11
CA ALA A 273 18.83 6.23 -4.06
C ALA A 273 17.97 5.63 -2.96
N GLU A 274 16.91 6.33 -2.52
CA GLU A 274 15.94 5.79 -1.55
C GLU A 274 15.22 4.56 -2.09
N LEU A 275 14.78 4.59 -3.36
CA LEU A 275 14.16 3.45 -4.01
C LEU A 275 15.08 2.25 -4.06
N ALA A 276 16.34 2.45 -4.53
CA ALA A 276 17.33 1.38 -4.63
C ALA A 276 17.67 0.79 -3.25
N ASP A 277 17.76 1.61 -2.20
CA ASP A 277 17.99 1.16 -0.82
C ASP A 277 16.85 0.26 -0.34
N VAL A 278 15.60 0.65 -0.56
CA VAL A 278 14.43 -0.17 -0.20
C VAL A 278 14.41 -1.49 -0.98
N VAL A 279 14.63 -1.45 -2.30
CA VAL A 279 14.69 -2.67 -3.14
C VAL A 279 15.77 -3.63 -2.63
N LYS A 280 16.95 -3.11 -2.27
CA LYS A 280 18.06 -3.89 -1.73
C LYS A 280 17.78 -4.48 -0.35
N LYS A 281 17.06 -3.75 0.53
CA LYS A 281 16.77 -4.18 1.91
C LYS A 281 15.67 -5.25 2.00
N ILE A 282 14.70 -5.28 1.08
CA ILE A 282 13.57 -6.21 1.12
C ILE A 282 14.02 -7.68 1.22
N PRO A 283 14.95 -8.19 0.40
CA PRO A 283 15.37 -9.59 0.51
C PRO A 283 16.03 -9.93 1.85
N ALA A 284 16.84 -9.04 2.40
CA ALA A 284 17.49 -9.24 3.69
C ALA A 284 16.49 -9.19 4.85
N ALA A 285 15.49 -8.31 4.78
CA ALA A 285 14.44 -8.20 5.79
C ALA A 285 13.42 -9.36 5.76
N SER A 286 13.30 -10.10 4.64
CA SER A 286 12.32 -11.17 4.49
C SER A 286 12.70 -12.49 5.14
N VAL A 287 13.99 -12.71 5.35
CA VAL A 287 14.54 -13.90 6.00
C VAL A 287 15.53 -13.46 7.07
N ARG A 288 15.55 -14.17 8.20
CA ARG A 288 16.67 -14.11 9.14
C ARG A 288 17.43 -15.41 9.05
N GLY A 289 18.74 -15.30 8.81
CA GLY A 289 19.67 -16.37 9.03
C GLY A 289 19.82 -16.68 10.53
#